data_ec79c96d448724ab61982010aeb75efa
#
_entry.id   ec79c96d448724ab61982010aeb75efa
#
_cell.length_a   1.000
_cell.length_b   1.000
_cell.length_c   1.000
_cell.angle_alpha   90.00
_cell.angle_beta   90.00
_cell.angle_gamma   90.00
#
_symmetry.space_group_name_H-M   'P 1'
#
loop_
_entity.id
_entity.type
_entity.pdbx_description
1 polymer ?
#
loop_
_entity_poly.entity_id
_entity_poly.type
_entity_poly.pdbx_seq_one_letter_code
_entity_poly.pdbx_strand_id
1 'polypeptide(L)'
;MACQSSYLHIDLSADLLVPDFGEKVIEINVASLKKLGILLSGRGSNFEAIAGSITSGRLRAEIAIVISNRADAPGLESARRRGLNAVLIPSKGRIREEHDSEVVAALKQAQVDLVCLAGYMRLLSADFVRAFSNQIVNIHPSLLPAFPGMDAQKQALEYGVKVTGCTVHFVDEHLDHGPIILQKTVPVLDGDDAHSLSARILAQEHIAYSEAIGLVLSGEVEVQDRKVVRKPARAEAK
;
A
#
# COMPACT_ATOMS: atom_id res chain seq x y z
N MET A 1 14.10 -15.96 -71.20
CA MET A 1 15.40 -16.18 -70.57
C MET A 1 15.17 -16.48 -69.11
N ALA A 2 15.28 -17.74 -68.74
CA ALA A 2 15.05 -18.23 -67.39
C ALA A 2 16.35 -18.20 -66.62
N CYS A 3 16.37 -17.59 -65.42
CA CYS A 3 17.50 -17.63 -64.54
C CYS A 3 17.21 -18.71 -63.49
N GLN A 4 18.00 -19.80 -63.56
CA GLN A 4 17.95 -20.90 -62.58
C GLN A 4 18.72 -20.49 -61.33
N SER A 5 18.05 -20.55 -60.21
CA SER A 5 18.68 -20.38 -58.89
C SER A 5 19.04 -21.78 -58.34
N SER A 6 20.34 -21.99 -58.16
CA SER A 6 20.94 -23.22 -57.65
C SER A 6 20.86 -23.21 -56.12
N TYR A 7 20.09 -24.11 -55.51
CA TYR A 7 20.14 -24.36 -54.07
C TYR A 7 21.30 -25.30 -53.73
N LEU A 8 22.19 -24.82 -52.89
CA LEU A 8 23.31 -25.60 -52.33
C LEU A 8 22.71 -26.42 -51.17
N HIS A 9 22.66 -27.71 -51.31
CA HIS A 9 22.39 -28.64 -50.23
C HIS A 9 23.68 -28.83 -49.43
N ILE A 10 23.69 -28.37 -48.16
CA ILE A 10 24.72 -28.69 -47.19
C ILE A 10 24.18 -29.83 -46.32
N ASP A 11 24.73 -31.02 -46.46
CA ASP A 11 24.50 -32.15 -45.59
C ASP A 11 25.33 -31.97 -44.31
N LEU A 12 24.68 -31.77 -43.18
CA LEU A 12 25.27 -31.66 -41.83
C LEU A 12 24.93 -32.89 -41.02
N SER A 13 25.36 -34.05 -41.48
CA SER A 13 25.45 -35.24 -40.63
C SER A 13 26.82 -35.28 -39.96
N ALA A 14 27.00 -34.54 -38.92
CA ALA A 14 28.12 -34.69 -37.98
C ALA A 14 27.53 -34.94 -36.58
N ASP A 15 27.73 -36.16 -36.11
CA ASP A 15 27.43 -36.60 -34.73
C ASP A 15 28.17 -35.72 -33.72
N LEU A 16 27.51 -34.66 -33.24
CA LEU A 16 27.91 -33.96 -32.06
C LEU A 16 27.21 -34.63 -30.85
N LEU A 17 27.98 -35.41 -30.13
CA LEU A 17 27.64 -35.88 -28.76
C LEU A 17 27.43 -34.65 -27.91
N VAL A 18 26.15 -34.24 -27.75
CA VAL A 18 25.74 -33.23 -26.76
C VAL A 18 25.70 -33.95 -25.42
N PRO A 19 26.49 -33.53 -24.40
CA PRO A 19 26.37 -34.14 -23.08
C PRO A 19 24.96 -33.86 -22.53
N ASP A 20 24.29 -34.87 -22.07
CA ASP A 20 23.01 -34.86 -21.37
C ASP A 20 23.22 -34.10 -20.04
N PHE A 21 23.06 -32.77 -20.11
CA PHE A 21 22.83 -31.95 -18.91
C PHE A 21 21.38 -32.19 -18.51
N GLY A 22 21.14 -33.16 -17.63
CA GLY A 22 19.82 -33.37 -17.05
C GLY A 22 19.18 -32.02 -16.71
N GLU A 23 18.10 -31.69 -17.39
CA GLU A 23 17.32 -30.50 -17.16
C GLU A 23 16.81 -30.52 -15.72
N LYS A 24 17.61 -29.95 -14.78
CA LYS A 24 17.08 -29.45 -13.55
C LYS A 24 16.25 -28.23 -13.93
N VAL A 25 14.97 -28.42 -14.18
CA VAL A 25 14.00 -27.35 -14.20
C VAL A 25 14.08 -26.70 -12.81
N ILE A 26 14.81 -25.58 -12.74
CA ILE A 26 14.76 -24.73 -11.56
C ILE A 26 13.36 -24.12 -11.62
N GLU A 27 12.40 -24.69 -10.91
CA GLU A 27 11.13 -24.04 -10.63
C GLU A 27 11.46 -22.77 -9.85
N ILE A 28 11.61 -21.66 -10.58
CA ILE A 28 11.66 -20.35 -9.97
C ILE A 28 10.25 -20.15 -9.43
N ASN A 29 10.08 -20.42 -8.15
CA ASN A 29 8.86 -20.07 -7.43
C ASN A 29 8.78 -18.54 -7.39
N VAL A 30 8.20 -17.95 -8.44
CA VAL A 30 7.88 -16.52 -8.50
C VAL A 30 6.72 -16.33 -7.54
N ALA A 31 7.04 -16.11 -6.26
CA ALA A 31 6.03 -15.76 -5.27
C ALA A 31 5.21 -14.60 -5.86
N SER A 32 3.91 -14.83 -6.05
CA SER A 32 3.01 -13.80 -6.57
C SER A 32 3.11 -12.54 -5.73
N LEU A 33 3.12 -11.38 -6.39
CA LEU A 33 3.15 -10.11 -5.68
C LEU A 33 1.93 -9.98 -4.77
N LYS A 34 2.13 -9.41 -3.59
CA LYS A 34 1.06 -9.11 -2.65
C LYS A 34 0.18 -7.98 -3.19
N LYS A 35 -1.12 -8.11 -3.05
CA LYS A 35 -2.15 -7.26 -3.64
C LYS A 35 -2.62 -6.20 -2.65
N LEU A 36 -2.51 -4.94 -3.02
CA LEU A 36 -2.99 -3.79 -2.25
C LEU A 36 -4.37 -3.35 -2.73
N GLY A 37 -5.27 -3.09 -1.78
CA GLY A 37 -6.50 -2.32 -1.99
C GLY A 37 -6.32 -0.93 -1.40
N ILE A 38 -6.42 0.11 -2.22
CA ILE A 38 -6.27 1.50 -1.77
C ILE A 38 -7.64 2.13 -1.60
N LEU A 39 -7.92 2.68 -0.40
CA LEU A 39 -9.13 3.48 -0.16
C LEU A 39 -8.75 4.96 -0.01
N LEU A 40 -9.43 5.85 -0.72
CA LEU A 40 -9.18 7.30 -0.69
C LEU A 40 -10.48 8.12 -0.83
N SER A 41 -10.45 9.38 -0.35
CA SER A 41 -11.58 10.31 -0.45
C SER A 41 -11.22 11.64 -1.12
N GLY A 42 -9.95 11.89 -1.44
CA GLY A 42 -9.48 13.20 -1.88
C GLY A 42 -8.35 13.14 -2.90
N ARG A 43 -7.34 14.02 -2.72
CA ARG A 43 -6.22 14.20 -3.65
C ARG A 43 -5.43 12.92 -3.97
N GLY A 44 -5.30 12.01 -2.98
CA GLY A 44 -4.61 10.74 -3.17
C GLY A 44 -3.08 10.84 -3.16
N SER A 45 -2.48 11.83 -2.49
CA SER A 45 -1.02 12.00 -2.45
C SER A 45 -0.28 10.78 -1.88
N ASN A 46 -0.83 10.17 -0.83
CA ASN A 46 -0.29 8.93 -0.28
C ASN A 46 -0.44 7.74 -1.25
N PHE A 47 -1.57 7.66 -1.98
CA PHE A 47 -1.72 6.69 -3.07
C PHE A 47 -0.63 6.87 -4.14
N GLU A 48 -0.39 8.12 -4.58
CA GLU A 48 0.65 8.43 -5.57
C GLU A 48 2.06 8.03 -5.08
N ALA A 49 2.36 8.25 -3.81
CA ALA A 49 3.63 7.85 -3.20
C ALA A 49 3.79 6.32 -3.18
N ILE A 50 2.74 5.58 -2.82
CA ILE A 50 2.72 4.10 -2.86
C ILE A 50 2.94 3.61 -4.30
N ALA A 51 2.18 4.14 -5.27
CA ALA A 51 2.31 3.77 -6.68
C ALA A 51 3.72 4.08 -7.23
N GLY A 52 4.30 5.23 -6.88
CA GLY A 52 5.68 5.60 -7.22
C GLY A 52 6.71 4.68 -6.59
N SER A 53 6.51 4.22 -5.35
CA SER A 53 7.39 3.27 -4.67
C SER A 53 7.35 1.88 -5.33
N ILE A 54 6.17 1.44 -5.80
CA ILE A 54 6.02 0.20 -6.57
C ILE A 54 6.73 0.32 -7.92
N THR A 55 6.46 1.40 -8.68
CA THR A 55 7.06 1.61 -10.00
C THR A 55 8.59 1.70 -9.94
N SER A 56 9.15 2.27 -8.88
CA SER A 56 10.60 2.35 -8.67
C SER A 56 11.23 1.09 -8.08
N GLY A 57 10.46 0.04 -7.80
CA GLY A 57 10.94 -1.20 -7.20
C GLY A 57 11.25 -1.14 -5.71
N ARG A 58 11.02 0.01 -5.04
CA ARG A 58 11.21 0.14 -3.58
C ARG A 58 10.18 -0.61 -2.76
N LEU A 59 8.97 -0.77 -3.29
CA LEU A 59 7.90 -1.55 -2.67
C LEU A 59 7.52 -2.71 -3.61
N ARG A 60 7.71 -3.94 -3.16
CA ARG A 60 7.37 -5.14 -3.92
C ARG A 60 5.92 -5.54 -3.66
N ALA A 61 5.00 -4.93 -4.39
CA ALA A 61 3.56 -5.18 -4.32
C ALA A 61 2.90 -4.82 -5.66
N GLU A 62 1.61 -5.11 -5.80
CA GLU A 62 0.77 -4.60 -6.88
C GLU A 62 -0.48 -3.92 -6.31
N ILE A 63 -0.99 -2.90 -6.99
CA ILE A 63 -2.26 -2.26 -6.64
C ILE A 63 -3.37 -2.98 -7.42
N ALA A 64 -4.13 -3.84 -6.74
CA ALA A 64 -5.20 -4.61 -7.35
C ALA A 64 -6.47 -3.77 -7.59
N ILE A 65 -6.73 -2.80 -6.69
CA ILE A 65 -7.91 -1.94 -6.78
C ILE A 65 -7.68 -0.62 -6.02
N VAL A 66 -8.22 0.46 -6.58
CA VAL A 66 -8.32 1.76 -5.91
C VAL A 66 -9.80 2.12 -5.80
N ILE A 67 -10.29 2.34 -4.59
CA ILE A 67 -11.70 2.68 -4.34
C ILE A 67 -11.79 4.09 -3.76
N SER A 68 -12.70 4.89 -4.30
CA SER A 68 -13.08 6.17 -3.69
C SER A 68 -14.55 6.17 -3.31
N ASN A 69 -14.85 6.76 -2.14
CA ASN A 69 -16.23 7.03 -1.72
C ASN A 69 -16.78 8.36 -2.26
N ARG A 70 -15.97 9.12 -3.03
CA ARG A 70 -16.31 10.42 -3.60
C ARG A 70 -16.03 10.45 -5.09
N ALA A 71 -17.03 10.90 -5.87
CA ALA A 71 -16.92 10.98 -7.32
C ALA A 71 -15.91 12.06 -7.77
N ASP A 72 -15.76 13.12 -6.98
CA ASP A 72 -14.90 14.27 -7.23
C ASP A 72 -13.46 14.09 -6.69
N ALA A 73 -13.08 12.89 -6.28
CA ALA A 73 -11.74 12.61 -5.76
C ALA A 73 -10.67 12.61 -6.86
N PRO A 74 -9.72 13.56 -6.87
CA PRO A 74 -8.66 13.61 -7.90
C PRO A 74 -7.78 12.35 -7.90
N GLY A 75 -7.62 11.70 -6.73
CA GLY A 75 -6.87 10.45 -6.61
C GLY A 75 -7.49 9.30 -7.39
N LEU A 76 -8.83 9.23 -7.49
CA LEU A 76 -9.52 8.23 -8.29
C LEU A 76 -9.26 8.42 -9.79
N GLU A 77 -9.29 9.68 -10.25
CA GLU A 77 -8.98 10.01 -11.63
C GLU A 77 -7.50 9.72 -11.97
N SER A 78 -6.60 9.98 -11.01
CA SER A 78 -5.20 9.61 -11.19
C SER A 78 -4.99 8.10 -11.30
N ALA A 79 -5.73 7.29 -10.53
CA ALA A 79 -5.69 5.83 -10.65
C ALA A 79 -6.15 5.36 -12.04
N ARG A 80 -7.20 5.97 -12.59
CA ARG A 80 -7.67 5.68 -13.97
C ARG A 80 -6.60 6.00 -15.02
N ARG A 81 -5.97 7.17 -14.92
CA ARG A 81 -4.87 7.55 -15.85
C ARG A 81 -3.68 6.62 -15.80
N ARG A 82 -3.46 5.96 -14.67
CA ARG A 82 -2.43 4.92 -14.50
C ARG A 82 -2.85 3.55 -15.03
N GLY A 83 -4.08 3.40 -15.55
CA GLY A 83 -4.63 2.12 -16.00
C GLY A 83 -4.96 1.14 -14.88
N LEU A 84 -5.08 1.62 -13.62
CA LEU A 84 -5.44 0.80 -12.49
C LEU A 84 -6.95 0.55 -12.44
N ASN A 85 -7.36 -0.54 -11.79
CA ASN A 85 -8.76 -0.81 -11.49
C ASN A 85 -9.27 0.22 -10.46
N ALA A 86 -9.93 1.28 -10.94
CA ALA A 86 -10.36 2.42 -10.16
C ALA A 86 -11.90 2.46 -10.07
N VAL A 87 -12.43 2.19 -8.89
CA VAL A 87 -13.87 2.00 -8.63
C VAL A 87 -14.40 3.14 -7.75
N LEU A 88 -15.56 3.67 -8.15
CA LEU A 88 -16.33 4.59 -7.33
C LEU A 88 -17.43 3.83 -6.59
N ILE A 89 -17.40 3.86 -5.26
CA ILE A 89 -18.48 3.36 -4.40
C ILE A 89 -18.93 4.54 -3.53
N PRO A 90 -19.93 5.32 -3.97
CA PRO A 90 -20.29 6.57 -3.30
C PRO A 90 -20.93 6.30 -1.94
N SER A 91 -20.52 7.10 -0.95
CA SER A 91 -21.00 6.92 0.44
C SER A 91 -22.06 7.94 0.87
N LYS A 92 -22.26 9.00 0.09
CA LYS A 92 -23.21 10.08 0.44
C LYS A 92 -24.65 9.55 0.52
N GLY A 93 -25.29 9.76 1.65
CA GLY A 93 -26.68 9.34 1.88
C GLY A 93 -26.88 7.85 2.15
N ARG A 94 -25.79 7.08 2.34
CA ARG A 94 -25.84 5.64 2.60
C ARG A 94 -25.53 5.31 4.05
N ILE A 95 -26.17 4.28 4.56
CA ILE A 95 -25.84 3.64 5.85
C ILE A 95 -24.39 3.11 5.75
N ARG A 96 -23.65 3.24 6.86
CA ARG A 96 -22.22 2.86 6.88
C ARG A 96 -22.02 1.39 6.54
N GLU A 97 -22.76 0.54 7.18
CA GLU A 97 -22.66 -0.93 7.10
C GLU A 97 -22.95 -1.44 5.67
N GLU A 98 -23.96 -0.86 5.00
CA GLU A 98 -24.30 -1.20 3.61
C GLU A 98 -23.20 -0.78 2.64
N HIS A 99 -22.71 0.44 2.79
CA HIS A 99 -21.60 0.96 1.97
C HIS A 99 -20.33 0.11 2.17
N ASP A 100 -19.98 -0.17 3.41
CA ASP A 100 -18.78 -0.91 3.77
C ASP A 100 -18.86 -2.36 3.29
N SER A 101 -20.05 -2.99 3.32
CA SER A 101 -20.26 -4.32 2.77
C SER A 101 -19.94 -4.39 1.26
N GLU A 102 -20.31 -3.37 0.49
CA GLU A 102 -19.99 -3.27 -0.93
C GLU A 102 -18.48 -3.09 -1.15
N VAL A 103 -17.83 -2.23 -0.35
CA VAL A 103 -16.37 -2.05 -0.40
C VAL A 103 -15.64 -3.36 -0.06
N VAL A 104 -16.07 -4.06 0.98
CA VAL A 104 -15.51 -5.38 1.36
C VAL A 104 -15.66 -6.39 0.24
N ALA A 105 -16.83 -6.44 -0.41
CA ALA A 105 -17.06 -7.36 -1.55
C ALA A 105 -16.09 -7.05 -2.71
N ALA A 106 -15.92 -5.78 -3.08
CA ALA A 106 -15.00 -5.35 -4.13
C ALA A 106 -13.53 -5.70 -3.81
N LEU A 107 -13.10 -5.48 -2.57
CA LEU A 107 -11.74 -5.82 -2.11
C LEU A 107 -11.48 -7.33 -2.14
N LYS A 108 -12.46 -8.14 -1.71
CA LYS A 108 -12.37 -9.61 -1.76
C LYS A 108 -12.35 -10.13 -3.20
N GLN A 109 -13.17 -9.56 -4.07
CA GLN A 109 -13.16 -9.90 -5.51
C GLN A 109 -11.81 -9.59 -6.16
N ALA A 110 -11.17 -8.50 -5.77
CA ALA A 110 -9.82 -8.14 -6.21
C ALA A 110 -8.71 -8.96 -5.51
N GLN A 111 -9.06 -9.86 -4.60
CA GLN A 111 -8.13 -10.70 -3.83
C GLN A 111 -7.06 -9.88 -3.09
N VAL A 112 -7.47 -8.80 -2.43
CA VAL A 112 -6.58 -7.90 -1.70
C VAL A 112 -5.99 -8.61 -0.48
N ASP A 113 -4.66 -8.53 -0.34
CA ASP A 113 -3.93 -9.02 0.84
C ASP A 113 -3.84 -7.95 1.94
N LEU A 114 -3.78 -6.67 1.58
CA LEU A 114 -3.65 -5.54 2.51
C LEU A 114 -4.44 -4.33 2.02
N VAL A 115 -5.29 -3.80 2.89
CA VAL A 115 -6.07 -2.56 2.65
C VAL A 115 -5.29 -1.37 3.18
N CYS A 116 -5.08 -0.35 2.34
CA CYS A 116 -4.36 0.87 2.69
C CYS A 116 -5.32 2.07 2.67
N LEU A 117 -5.56 2.69 3.82
CA LEU A 117 -6.35 3.92 3.93
C LEU A 117 -5.46 5.12 3.58
N ALA A 118 -5.56 5.62 2.35
CA ALA A 118 -4.75 6.73 1.83
C ALA A 118 -5.54 8.05 1.82
N GLY A 119 -5.89 8.55 2.98
CA GLY A 119 -6.77 9.70 3.13
C GLY A 119 -8.24 9.34 2.89
N TYR A 120 -8.69 8.23 3.47
CA TYR A 120 -10.09 7.80 3.44
C TYR A 120 -10.86 8.43 4.60
N MET A 121 -11.73 9.39 4.28
CA MET A 121 -12.43 10.23 5.27
C MET A 121 -13.75 9.60 5.75
N ARG A 122 -13.69 8.33 6.17
CA ARG A 122 -14.81 7.62 6.80
C ARG A 122 -14.30 6.68 7.88
N LEU A 123 -15.06 6.56 8.94
CA LEU A 123 -14.88 5.48 9.90
C LEU A 123 -15.40 4.18 9.30
N LEU A 124 -14.62 3.12 9.40
CA LEU A 124 -15.01 1.79 8.99
C LEU A 124 -15.98 1.17 10.00
N SER A 125 -16.89 0.33 9.53
CA SER A 125 -17.74 -0.47 10.40
C SER A 125 -16.94 -1.59 11.07
N ALA A 126 -17.42 -2.10 12.21
CA ALA A 126 -16.81 -3.24 12.89
C ALA A 126 -16.75 -4.48 11.99
N ASP A 127 -17.78 -4.69 11.13
CA ASP A 127 -17.79 -5.81 10.18
C ASP A 127 -16.69 -5.68 9.11
N PHE A 128 -16.40 -4.46 8.65
CA PHE A 128 -15.27 -4.21 7.75
C PHE A 128 -13.94 -4.57 8.43
N VAL A 129 -13.72 -4.06 9.64
CA VAL A 129 -12.50 -4.32 10.42
C VAL A 129 -12.31 -5.82 10.65
N ARG A 130 -13.38 -6.53 11.02
CA ARG A 130 -13.34 -8.00 11.20
C ARG A 130 -13.06 -8.75 9.90
N ALA A 131 -13.58 -8.27 8.77
CA ALA A 131 -13.37 -8.91 7.45
C ALA A 131 -11.91 -8.86 6.99
N PHE A 132 -11.12 -7.90 7.49
CA PHE A 132 -9.71 -7.67 7.17
C PHE A 132 -8.87 -7.48 8.45
N SER A 133 -9.11 -8.32 9.47
CA SER A 133 -8.41 -8.25 10.76
C SER A 133 -6.89 -8.29 10.58
N ASN A 134 -6.17 -7.30 11.13
CA ASN A 134 -4.73 -7.09 10.96
C ASN A 134 -4.26 -6.98 9.49
N GLN A 135 -5.17 -6.61 8.58
CA GLN A 135 -4.91 -6.40 7.16
C GLN A 135 -5.38 -5.02 6.69
N ILE A 136 -5.62 -4.08 7.59
CA ILE A 136 -5.93 -2.70 7.26
C ILE A 136 -4.87 -1.82 7.91
N VAL A 137 -4.23 -0.96 7.11
CA VAL A 137 -3.27 0.03 7.59
C VAL A 137 -3.75 1.43 7.26
N ASN A 138 -3.48 2.36 8.17
CA ASN A 138 -3.79 3.78 8.01
C ASN A 138 -2.53 4.62 8.24
N ILE A 139 -2.48 5.79 7.61
CA ILE A 139 -1.50 6.84 7.89
C ILE A 139 -2.19 8.03 8.54
N HIS A 140 -1.69 8.45 9.70
CA HIS A 140 -2.22 9.58 10.46
C HIS A 140 -1.16 10.67 10.65
N PRO A 141 -1.47 11.96 10.42
CA PRO A 141 -0.50 13.05 10.43
C PRO A 141 -0.16 13.59 11.83
N SER A 142 0.05 12.70 12.80
CA SER A 142 0.59 13.01 14.13
C SER A 142 1.38 11.84 14.69
N LEU A 143 2.05 12.06 15.81
CA LEU A 143 2.70 11.00 16.59
C LEU A 143 1.67 10.41 17.58
N LEU A 144 0.86 9.46 17.12
CA LEU A 144 -0.12 8.79 17.97
C LEU A 144 0.55 8.22 19.22
N PRO A 145 -0.09 8.28 20.41
CA PRO A 145 -1.49 8.62 20.65
C PRO A 145 -1.80 10.13 20.75
N ALA A 146 -0.85 11.01 20.47
CA ALA A 146 -1.11 12.45 20.46
C ALA A 146 -1.92 12.87 19.22
N PHE A 147 -2.87 13.79 19.40
CA PHE A 147 -3.65 14.44 18.34
C PHE A 147 -4.35 13.47 17.38
N PRO A 148 -5.21 12.55 17.89
CA PRO A 148 -6.04 11.70 17.04
C PRO A 148 -7.14 12.50 16.36
N GLY A 149 -7.75 11.94 15.31
CA GLY A 149 -8.87 12.53 14.60
C GLY A 149 -8.46 13.59 13.58
N MET A 150 -9.37 14.52 13.32
CA MET A 150 -9.21 15.51 12.24
C MET A 150 -8.29 16.66 12.65
N ASP A 151 -7.69 17.29 11.64
CA ASP A 151 -6.86 18.51 11.80
C ASP A 151 -5.68 18.36 12.79
N ALA A 152 -5.07 17.17 12.86
CA ALA A 152 -3.99 16.88 13.81
C ALA A 152 -2.83 17.88 13.75
N GLN A 153 -2.51 18.43 12.58
CA GLN A 153 -1.48 19.47 12.41
C GLN A 153 -1.87 20.78 13.13
N LYS A 154 -3.15 21.16 13.02
CA LYS A 154 -3.68 22.35 13.72
C LYS A 154 -3.67 22.12 15.23
N GLN A 155 -4.09 20.93 15.68
CA GLN A 155 -4.03 20.56 17.10
C GLN A 155 -2.59 20.65 17.65
N ALA A 156 -1.60 20.16 16.89
CA ALA A 156 -0.20 20.20 17.28
C ALA A 156 0.34 21.63 17.41
N LEU A 157 -0.01 22.53 16.46
CA LEU A 157 0.35 23.94 16.50
C LEU A 157 -0.29 24.66 17.68
N GLU A 158 -1.59 24.50 17.88
CA GLU A 158 -2.35 25.13 18.96
C GLU A 158 -1.87 24.67 20.35
N TYR A 159 -1.45 23.41 20.48
CA TYR A 159 -0.89 22.87 21.71
C TYR A 159 0.52 23.40 21.98
N GLY A 160 1.25 23.81 20.93
CA GLY A 160 2.61 24.36 21.07
C GLY A 160 3.70 23.31 21.17
N VAL A 161 3.50 22.09 20.66
CA VAL A 161 4.55 21.06 20.63
C VAL A 161 5.73 21.49 19.77
N LYS A 162 6.93 21.01 20.08
CA LYS A 162 8.14 21.30 19.29
C LYS A 162 8.51 20.18 18.31
N VAL A 163 7.87 19.01 18.45
CA VAL A 163 8.03 17.85 17.57
C VAL A 163 6.66 17.23 17.33
N THR A 164 6.39 16.90 16.09
CA THR A 164 5.24 16.10 15.67
C THR A 164 5.69 15.12 14.58
N GLY A 165 4.77 14.61 13.75
CA GLY A 165 5.15 13.69 12.67
C GLY A 165 3.96 12.96 12.09
N CYS A 166 4.21 11.71 11.67
CA CYS A 166 3.16 10.82 11.19
C CYS A 166 3.29 9.43 11.80
N THR A 167 2.18 8.71 11.84
CA THR A 167 2.07 7.35 12.35
C THR A 167 1.40 6.47 11.31
N VAL A 168 2.04 5.35 10.96
CA VAL A 168 1.39 4.24 10.27
C VAL A 168 1.01 3.19 11.31
N HIS A 169 -0.25 2.78 11.32
CA HIS A 169 -0.78 1.85 12.29
C HIS A 169 -1.78 0.88 11.64
N PHE A 170 -1.98 -0.27 12.25
CA PHE A 170 -3.12 -1.11 11.92
C PHE A 170 -4.41 -0.44 12.37
N VAL A 171 -5.50 -0.71 11.68
CA VAL A 171 -6.82 -0.17 12.02
C VAL A 171 -7.58 -1.19 12.85
N ASP A 172 -8.09 -0.75 14.00
CA ASP A 172 -9.04 -1.46 14.85
C ASP A 172 -10.41 -0.76 14.86
N GLU A 173 -11.31 -1.15 15.74
CA GLU A 173 -12.67 -0.59 15.83
C GLU A 173 -12.71 0.83 16.42
N HIS A 174 -11.58 1.36 16.92
CA HIS A 174 -11.48 2.69 17.53
C HIS A 174 -10.70 3.64 16.62
N LEU A 175 -11.05 4.93 16.67
CA LEU A 175 -10.41 5.96 15.85
C LEU A 175 -8.93 6.12 16.22
N ASP A 176 -8.05 5.97 15.23
CA ASP A 176 -6.60 6.17 15.34
C ASP A 176 -5.94 5.48 16.55
N HIS A 177 -6.44 4.29 16.88
CA HIS A 177 -6.08 3.59 18.12
C HIS A 177 -5.25 2.33 17.89
N GLY A 178 -5.33 1.68 16.76
CA GLY A 178 -4.72 0.38 16.50
C GLY A 178 -3.19 0.32 16.68
N PRO A 179 -2.60 -0.88 16.64
CA PRO A 179 -1.16 -1.10 16.87
C PRO A 179 -0.28 -0.32 15.89
N ILE A 180 0.71 0.40 16.43
CA ILE A 180 1.62 1.26 15.65
C ILE A 180 2.68 0.41 14.96
N ILE A 181 2.83 0.60 13.64
CA ILE A 181 3.83 -0.08 12.80
C ILE A 181 5.10 0.75 12.70
N LEU A 182 4.94 2.05 12.38
CA LEU A 182 6.05 2.96 12.12
C LEU A 182 5.65 4.40 12.44
N GLN A 183 6.60 5.16 12.99
CA GLN A 183 6.45 6.61 13.18
C GLN A 183 7.65 7.34 12.61
N LYS A 184 7.41 8.52 12.01
CA LYS A 184 8.46 9.46 11.61
C LYS A 184 8.19 10.84 12.20
N THR A 185 9.22 11.47 12.71
CA THR A 185 9.16 12.76 13.38
C THR A 185 9.50 13.91 12.44
N VAL A 186 8.91 15.08 12.69
CA VAL A 186 9.30 16.36 12.12
C VAL A 186 9.35 17.43 13.19
N PRO A 187 10.25 18.45 13.09
CA PRO A 187 10.22 19.61 13.96
C PRO A 187 8.99 20.48 13.67
N VAL A 188 8.47 21.13 14.70
CA VAL A 188 7.54 22.27 14.57
C VAL A 188 8.36 23.55 14.74
N LEU A 189 8.39 24.40 13.73
CA LEU A 189 9.17 25.64 13.71
C LEU A 189 8.32 26.81 14.22
N ASP A 190 8.95 27.80 14.82
CA ASP A 190 8.24 28.94 15.42
C ASP A 190 7.42 29.77 14.41
N GLY A 191 7.76 29.72 13.11
CA GLY A 191 7.03 30.38 12.03
C GLY A 191 6.05 29.48 11.28
N ASP A 192 5.78 28.27 11.76
CA ASP A 192 4.86 27.36 11.06
C ASP A 192 3.41 27.83 11.16
N ASP A 193 2.71 27.68 10.05
CA ASP A 193 1.27 27.59 9.97
C ASP A 193 0.82 26.14 9.66
N ALA A 194 -0.48 25.92 9.62
CA ALA A 194 -1.03 24.58 9.33
C ALA A 194 -0.60 24.06 7.95
N HIS A 195 -0.37 24.94 6.98
CA HIS A 195 0.03 24.55 5.62
C HIS A 195 1.50 24.11 5.56
N SER A 196 2.41 24.90 6.13
CA SER A 196 3.85 24.60 6.14
C SER A 196 4.14 23.31 6.94
N LEU A 197 3.51 23.16 8.11
CA LEU A 197 3.63 21.95 8.92
C LEU A 197 3.04 20.73 8.21
N SER A 198 1.86 20.85 7.59
CA SER A 198 1.25 19.77 6.81
C SER A 198 2.14 19.30 5.65
N ALA A 199 2.77 20.24 4.93
CA ALA A 199 3.67 19.88 3.83
C ALA A 199 4.89 19.09 4.32
N ARG A 200 5.45 19.48 5.48
CA ARG A 200 6.60 18.79 6.10
C ARG A 200 6.22 17.39 6.59
N ILE A 201 5.06 17.24 7.23
CA ILE A 201 4.54 15.94 7.67
C ILE A 201 4.26 15.06 6.46
N LEU A 202 3.60 15.57 5.41
CA LEU A 202 3.26 14.84 4.21
C LEU A 202 4.49 14.23 3.51
N ALA A 203 5.62 14.94 3.49
CA ALA A 203 6.87 14.41 2.95
C ALA A 203 7.34 13.16 3.72
N GLN A 204 7.13 13.12 5.04
CA GLN A 204 7.44 11.93 5.84
C GLN A 204 6.38 10.83 5.70
N GLU A 205 5.10 11.18 5.54
CA GLU A 205 4.03 10.21 5.28
C GLU A 205 4.33 9.38 4.03
N HIS A 206 4.73 10.03 2.93
CA HIS A 206 5.05 9.37 1.66
C HIS A 206 6.16 8.31 1.80
N ILE A 207 7.11 8.54 2.70
CA ILE A 207 8.19 7.60 3.01
C ILE A 207 7.70 6.51 3.96
N ALA A 208 7.13 6.93 5.10
CA ALA A 208 6.70 6.05 6.18
C ALA A 208 5.68 5.02 5.72
N TYR A 209 4.74 5.44 4.86
CA TYR A 209 3.67 4.55 4.43
C TYR A 209 4.18 3.40 3.57
N SER A 210 5.03 3.69 2.58
CA SER A 210 5.63 2.65 1.74
C SER A 210 6.53 1.71 2.54
N GLU A 211 7.31 2.24 3.50
CA GLU A 211 8.15 1.43 4.40
C GLU A 211 7.30 0.51 5.28
N ALA A 212 6.24 1.03 5.90
CA ALA A 212 5.36 0.24 6.76
C ALA A 212 4.62 -0.85 5.99
N ILE A 213 4.11 -0.55 4.77
CA ILE A 213 3.49 -1.54 3.89
C ILE A 213 4.51 -2.65 3.58
N GLY A 214 5.74 -2.30 3.23
CA GLY A 214 6.80 -3.28 2.98
C GLY A 214 7.06 -4.19 4.17
N LEU A 215 7.15 -3.65 5.39
CA LEU A 215 7.31 -4.41 6.64
C LEU A 215 6.15 -5.38 6.88
N VAL A 216 4.92 -4.96 6.64
CA VAL A 216 3.74 -5.83 6.80
C VAL A 216 3.73 -6.94 5.76
N LEU A 217 3.97 -6.61 4.49
CA LEU A 217 3.92 -7.59 3.39
C LEU A 217 5.07 -8.59 3.42
N SER A 218 6.24 -8.25 3.97
CA SER A 218 7.35 -9.20 4.14
C SER A 218 7.03 -10.28 5.16
N GLY A 219 6.03 -10.07 6.03
CA GLY A 219 5.69 -10.95 7.13
C GLY A 219 6.72 -10.96 8.26
N GLU A 220 7.66 -10.00 8.27
CA GLU A 220 8.68 -9.83 9.33
C GLU A 220 8.10 -9.28 10.63
N VAL A 221 6.89 -8.75 10.59
CA VAL A 221 6.22 -8.20 11.76
C VAL A 221 4.96 -8.98 12.09
N GLU A 222 4.59 -8.95 13.37
CA GLU A 222 3.32 -9.48 13.87
C GLU A 222 2.76 -8.61 14.97
N VAL A 223 1.46 -8.66 15.15
CA VAL A 223 0.76 -7.96 16.23
C VAL A 223 0.71 -8.86 17.45
N GLN A 224 1.29 -8.39 18.55
CA GLN A 224 1.21 -9.00 19.89
C GLN A 224 0.51 -8.00 20.81
N ASP A 225 -0.73 -8.23 21.15
CA ASP A 225 -1.61 -7.30 21.86
C ASP A 225 -1.68 -5.93 21.15
N ARG A 226 -1.11 -4.89 21.76
CA ARG A 226 -1.01 -3.54 21.18
C ARG A 226 0.31 -3.22 20.50
N LYS A 227 1.21 -4.17 20.39
CA LYS A 227 2.55 -3.93 19.85
C LYS A 227 2.71 -4.64 18.52
N VAL A 228 3.36 -3.96 17.59
CA VAL A 228 3.90 -4.59 16.40
C VAL A 228 5.34 -4.95 16.69
N VAL A 229 5.66 -6.22 16.67
CA VAL A 229 7.00 -6.74 16.97
C VAL A 229 7.61 -7.41 15.74
N ARG A 230 8.93 -7.36 15.62
CA ARG A 230 9.62 -8.15 14.60
C ARG A 230 9.65 -9.61 15.00
N LYS A 231 9.31 -10.48 14.07
CA LYS A 231 9.51 -11.91 14.27
C LYS A 231 10.99 -12.24 14.35
N PRO A 232 11.38 -13.21 15.18
CA PRO A 232 12.76 -13.69 15.18
C PRO A 232 13.13 -14.15 13.76
N ALA A 233 14.35 -13.80 13.33
CA ALA A 233 14.85 -14.29 12.04
C ALA A 233 14.72 -15.82 12.01
N ARG A 234 14.12 -16.36 10.93
CA ARG A 234 14.12 -17.82 10.73
C ARG A 234 15.58 -18.26 10.73
N ALA A 235 15.96 -19.06 11.72
CA ALA A 235 17.25 -19.74 11.69
C ALA A 235 17.31 -20.50 10.35
N GLU A 236 18.28 -20.15 9.51
CA GLU A 236 18.53 -20.92 8.30
C GLU A 236 18.74 -22.37 8.71
N ALA A 237 17.85 -23.26 8.28
CA ALA A 237 18.02 -24.68 8.47
C ALA A 237 19.29 -25.07 7.69
N LYS A 238 20.34 -25.43 8.47
CA LYS A 238 21.60 -25.95 7.92
C LYS A 238 21.40 -27.27 7.24
#